data_21df1039f340600fc0c9f76a85a5e378
#
_entry.id   21df1039f340600fc0c9f76a85a5e378
#
_cell.length_a   1.000
_cell.length_b   1.000
_cell.length_c   1.000
_cell.angle_alpha   90.00
_cell.angle_beta   90.00
_cell.angle_gamma   90.00
#
_symmetry.space_group_name_H-M   'P 1'
#
loop_
_entity.id
_entity.type
_entity.pdbx_description
1 polymer ?
#
loop_
_entity_poly.entity_id
_entity_poly.type
_entity_poly.pdbx_seq_one_letter_code
_entity_poly.pdbx_strand_id
1 'polypeptide(L)'
;METWKDKAVKSVEGEIRYLLVDYVQMLLYTGMRHGTEAMGICWRHLEWHTDKGTRYLRVWVDGKTGGRWLIARHQSVAVLKRLHLRQADIQHLEFEALFQQRLSQKLFRIHNGYQPVSLNGTFRRLLRDAGLLVDGAGKTRTLYSLRHTYATQALLANRTDIHTLARQMGNSAAMIERHYSKLTATLAADRLA
;
A
#
# COMPACT_ATOMS: atom_id res chain seq x y z
N MET A 1 0.05 -15.16 -7.34
CA MET A 1 0.97 -14.57 -6.33
C MET A 1 1.30 -15.55 -5.19
N GLU A 2 0.35 -16.34 -4.69
CA GLU A 2 0.59 -17.30 -3.61
C GLU A 2 1.62 -18.37 -3.95
N THR A 3 1.46 -19.05 -5.08
CA THR A 3 2.40 -20.10 -5.55
C THR A 3 3.84 -19.61 -5.75
N TRP A 4 4.05 -18.32 -6.06
CA TRP A 4 5.38 -17.74 -6.23
C TRP A 4 6.11 -17.54 -4.89
N LYS A 5 5.40 -17.13 -3.85
CA LYS A 5 5.98 -16.96 -2.50
C LYS A 5 6.37 -18.30 -1.90
N ASP A 6 5.59 -19.36 -2.13
CA ASP A 6 5.76 -20.67 -1.51
C ASP A 6 7.00 -21.45 -2.03
N LYS A 7 7.51 -21.08 -3.21
CA LYS A 7 8.72 -21.68 -3.80
C LYS A 7 10.02 -21.44 -3.02
N ALA A 8 10.01 -20.61 -1.95
CA ALA A 8 11.21 -20.24 -1.19
C ALA A 8 11.01 -20.28 0.35
N VAL A 9 10.21 -21.20 0.85
CA VAL A 9 9.58 -21.21 2.17
C VAL A 9 10.51 -21.20 3.40
N LYS A 10 11.80 -21.51 3.29
CA LYS A 10 12.70 -21.66 4.47
C LYS A 10 13.93 -20.74 4.46
N SER A 11 13.94 -19.70 3.68
CA SER A 11 15.07 -18.77 3.56
C SER A 11 14.64 -17.33 3.78
N VAL A 12 15.59 -16.45 4.10
CA VAL A 12 15.39 -14.99 4.13
C VAL A 12 14.73 -14.48 2.84
N GLU A 13 15.06 -15.07 1.69
CA GLU A 13 14.40 -14.76 0.41
C GLU A 13 12.91 -15.10 0.43
N GLY A 14 12.53 -16.23 1.00
CA GLY A 14 11.13 -16.62 1.17
C GLY A 14 10.36 -15.60 2.02
N GLU A 15 10.91 -15.20 3.16
CA GLU A 15 10.30 -14.18 4.01
C GLU A 15 10.15 -12.83 3.29
N ILE A 16 11.15 -12.42 2.49
CA ILE A 16 11.09 -11.21 1.67
C ILE A 16 9.99 -11.32 0.60
N ARG A 17 9.73 -12.50 0.04
CA ARG A 17 8.60 -12.72 -0.89
C ARG A 17 7.25 -12.58 -0.19
N TYR A 18 7.08 -13.15 1.01
CA TYR A 18 5.87 -12.94 1.82
C TYR A 18 5.68 -11.47 2.18
N LEU A 19 6.76 -10.80 2.61
CA LEU A 19 6.75 -9.38 2.91
C LEU A 19 6.34 -8.55 1.68
N LEU A 20 6.84 -8.90 0.48
CA LEU A 20 6.46 -8.23 -0.76
C LEU A 20 4.96 -8.33 -1.04
N VAL A 21 4.34 -9.49 -0.78
CA VAL A 21 2.88 -9.66 -0.97
C VAL A 21 2.11 -8.66 -0.10
N ASP A 22 2.46 -8.55 1.18
CA ASP A 22 1.80 -7.63 2.10
C ASP A 22 2.11 -6.17 1.75
N TYR A 23 3.34 -5.88 1.35
CA TYR A 23 3.74 -4.55 0.89
C TYR A 23 2.93 -4.09 -0.32
N VAL A 24 2.79 -4.94 -1.35
CA VAL A 24 1.99 -4.67 -2.55
C VAL A 24 0.53 -4.41 -2.19
N GLN A 25 -0.05 -5.25 -1.32
CA GLN A 25 -1.43 -5.07 -0.87
C GLN A 25 -1.62 -3.75 -0.12
N MET A 26 -0.70 -3.39 0.79
CA MET A 26 -0.77 -2.11 1.49
C MET A 26 -0.68 -0.92 0.53
N LEU A 27 0.18 -0.96 -0.48
CA LEU A 27 0.24 0.08 -1.51
C LEU A 27 -1.08 0.20 -2.29
N LEU A 28 -1.71 -0.93 -2.64
CA LEU A 28 -2.99 -0.98 -3.35
C LEU A 28 -4.19 -0.55 -2.47
N TYR A 29 -4.07 -0.66 -1.13
CA TYR A 29 -5.16 -0.31 -0.22
C TYR A 29 -5.06 1.10 0.35
N THR A 30 -3.94 1.78 0.16
CA THR A 30 -3.69 3.11 0.73
C THR A 30 -3.37 4.18 -0.31
N GLY A 31 -2.82 3.79 -1.47
CA GLY A 31 -2.32 4.72 -2.48
C GLY A 31 -1.07 5.50 -2.06
N MET A 32 -0.39 5.11 -0.97
CA MET A 32 0.86 5.75 -0.55
C MET A 32 1.97 5.56 -1.57
N ARG A 33 3.00 6.40 -1.51
CA ARG A 33 4.20 6.20 -2.34
C ARG A 33 5.02 5.04 -1.81
N HIS A 34 5.50 4.17 -2.71
CA HIS A 34 6.51 3.19 -2.33
C HIS A 34 7.83 3.89 -1.92
N GLY A 35 8.74 3.17 -1.29
CA GLY A 35 10.02 3.73 -0.83
C GLY A 35 9.85 4.53 0.45
N THR A 36 10.25 5.80 0.49
CA THR A 36 10.38 6.58 1.73
C THR A 36 9.10 6.59 2.58
N GLU A 37 7.92 6.85 1.98
CA GLU A 37 6.65 6.83 2.73
C GLU A 37 6.38 5.43 3.31
N ALA A 38 6.27 4.41 2.45
CA ALA A 38 5.89 3.08 2.89
C ALA A 38 6.96 2.42 3.78
N MET A 39 8.25 2.49 3.39
CA MET A 39 9.34 1.90 4.19
C MET A 39 9.61 2.68 5.49
N GLY A 40 9.15 3.93 5.57
CA GLY A 40 9.24 4.75 6.78
C GLY A 40 8.24 4.36 7.87
N ILE A 41 7.15 3.65 7.54
CA ILE A 41 6.08 3.36 8.49
C ILE A 41 6.57 2.46 9.63
N CYS A 42 6.21 2.89 10.86
CA CYS A 42 6.32 2.09 12.08
C CYS A 42 4.91 1.77 12.60
N TRP A 43 4.77 0.81 13.51
CA TRP A 43 3.49 0.51 14.14
C TRP A 43 2.85 1.72 14.81
N ARG A 44 3.61 2.63 15.42
CA ARG A 44 3.13 3.90 16.00
C ARG A 44 2.45 4.86 15.02
N HIS A 45 2.63 4.66 13.72
CA HIS A 45 2.03 5.46 12.65
C HIS A 45 0.65 4.97 12.22
N LEU A 46 0.16 3.91 12.87
CA LEU A 46 -1.14 3.33 12.64
C LEU A 46 -2.06 3.70 13.80
N GLU A 47 -3.27 4.11 13.49
CA GLU A 47 -4.28 4.32 14.52
C GLU A 47 -5.70 4.11 14.00
N TRP A 48 -6.61 3.84 14.93
CA TRP A 48 -8.01 3.78 14.63
C TRP A 48 -8.65 5.16 14.70
N HIS A 49 -9.42 5.49 13.69
CA HIS A 49 -10.23 6.69 13.61
C HIS A 49 -11.69 6.30 13.51
N THR A 50 -12.54 6.88 14.35
CA THR A 50 -13.99 6.65 14.30
C THR A 50 -14.67 7.89 13.74
N ASP A 51 -15.47 7.71 12.69
CA ASP A 51 -16.34 8.74 12.14
C ASP A 51 -17.74 8.17 11.97
N LYS A 52 -18.76 8.89 12.46
CA LYS A 52 -20.18 8.49 12.40
C LYS A 52 -20.42 7.03 12.81
N GLY A 53 -19.77 6.58 13.88
CA GLY A 53 -19.85 5.22 14.40
C GLY A 53 -19.11 4.16 13.60
N THR A 54 -18.49 4.50 12.49
CA THR A 54 -17.67 3.58 11.68
C THR A 54 -16.20 3.75 12.01
N ARG A 55 -15.51 2.62 12.21
CA ARG A 55 -14.09 2.57 12.56
C ARG A 55 -13.23 2.39 11.31
N TYR A 56 -12.29 3.29 11.10
CA TYR A 56 -11.36 3.30 9.98
C TYR A 56 -9.92 3.20 10.45
N LEU A 57 -9.09 2.46 9.71
CA LEU A 57 -7.65 2.50 9.92
C LEU A 57 -7.09 3.73 9.22
N ARG A 58 -6.38 4.59 9.95
CA ARG A 58 -5.56 5.66 9.38
C ARG A 58 -4.07 5.41 9.58
N VAL A 59 -3.30 5.83 8.60
CA VAL A 59 -1.86 5.61 8.52
C VAL A 59 -1.18 6.96 8.35
N TRP A 60 -0.28 7.32 9.27
CA TRP A 60 0.57 8.49 9.10
C TRP A 60 1.72 8.15 8.15
N VAL A 61 1.90 8.94 7.11
CA VAL A 61 3.04 8.85 6.21
C VAL A 61 3.74 10.19 6.12
N ASP A 62 5.07 10.15 6.04
CA ASP A 62 5.91 11.32 5.82
C ASP A 62 6.74 11.14 4.56
N GLY A 63 6.83 12.17 3.74
CA GLY A 63 7.49 12.14 2.45
C GLY A 63 7.91 13.53 1.98
N LYS A 64 8.37 13.62 0.75
CA LYS A 64 8.90 14.89 0.16
C LYS A 64 7.94 16.09 0.25
N THR A 65 6.64 15.84 0.34
CA THR A 65 5.60 16.87 0.39
C THR A 65 5.03 17.10 1.79
N GLY A 66 5.74 16.66 2.83
CA GLY A 66 5.31 16.70 4.22
C GLY A 66 4.48 15.49 4.65
N GLY A 67 4.17 15.46 5.96
CA GLY A 67 3.40 14.39 6.58
C GLY A 67 1.90 14.53 6.34
N ARG A 68 1.19 13.39 6.26
CA ARG A 68 -0.26 13.36 6.15
C ARG A 68 -0.85 12.04 6.67
N TRP A 69 -2.11 12.11 7.05
CA TRP A 69 -2.91 10.91 7.31
C TRP A 69 -3.50 10.34 6.02
N LEU A 70 -3.46 9.02 5.90
CA LEU A 70 -4.16 8.26 4.87
C LEU A 70 -5.26 7.45 5.54
N ILE A 71 -6.40 7.28 4.86
CA ILE A 71 -7.39 6.25 5.22
C ILE A 71 -7.09 5.00 4.41
N ALA A 72 -6.82 3.90 5.12
CA ALA A 72 -6.60 2.61 4.50
C ALA A 72 -7.92 1.87 4.25
N ARG A 73 -8.03 1.15 3.14
CA ARG A 73 -9.19 0.27 2.89
C ARG A 73 -9.25 -0.82 3.98
N HIS A 74 -10.44 -1.29 4.31
CA HIS A 74 -10.65 -2.28 5.39
C HIS A 74 -9.80 -3.56 5.24
N GLN A 75 -9.54 -3.97 4.01
CA GLN A 75 -8.69 -5.14 3.72
C GLN A 75 -7.26 -5.02 4.25
N SER A 76 -6.75 -3.80 4.49
CA SER A 76 -5.42 -3.57 5.07
C SER A 76 -5.28 -4.13 6.49
N VAL A 77 -6.37 -4.25 7.24
CA VAL A 77 -6.35 -4.85 8.59
C VAL A 77 -5.87 -6.31 8.55
N ALA A 78 -6.33 -7.09 7.57
CA ALA A 78 -5.88 -8.46 7.39
C ALA A 78 -4.37 -8.54 7.05
N VAL A 79 -3.86 -7.56 6.28
CA VAL A 79 -2.42 -7.44 5.98
C VAL A 79 -1.63 -7.17 7.27
N LEU A 80 -2.10 -6.21 8.08
CA LEU A 80 -1.44 -5.88 9.36
C LEU A 80 -1.41 -7.06 10.32
N LYS A 81 -2.50 -7.83 10.43
CA LYS A 81 -2.54 -9.05 11.25
C LYS A 81 -1.49 -10.07 10.79
N ARG A 82 -1.32 -10.29 9.48
CA ARG A 82 -0.26 -11.17 8.96
C ARG A 82 1.14 -10.67 9.25
N LEU A 83 1.37 -9.35 9.08
CA LEU A 83 2.67 -8.73 9.41
C LEU A 83 2.98 -8.87 10.90
N HIS A 84 2.01 -8.62 11.78
CA HIS A 84 2.14 -8.77 13.21
C HIS A 84 2.56 -10.20 13.60
N LEU A 85 1.81 -11.21 13.14
CA LEU A 85 2.06 -12.61 13.47
C LEU A 85 3.42 -13.14 12.98
N ARG A 86 4.05 -12.47 12.01
CA ARG A 86 5.39 -12.84 11.51
C ARG A 86 6.54 -12.12 12.19
N GLN A 87 6.29 -11.14 13.04
CA GLN A 87 7.34 -10.36 13.71
C GLN A 87 7.57 -10.91 15.11
N ALA A 88 8.65 -11.67 15.31
CA ALA A 88 8.91 -12.46 16.52
C ALA A 88 8.87 -11.65 17.82
N ASP A 89 9.32 -10.40 17.78
CA ASP A 89 9.41 -9.51 18.95
C ASP A 89 8.07 -8.92 19.39
N ILE A 90 7.04 -8.96 18.54
CA ILE A 90 5.72 -8.37 18.86
C ILE A 90 4.55 -9.35 18.67
N GLN A 91 4.75 -10.51 18.05
CA GLN A 91 3.67 -11.47 17.75
C GLN A 91 2.90 -11.97 18.98
N HIS A 92 3.52 -11.88 20.19
CA HIS A 92 2.91 -12.27 21.45
C HIS A 92 1.96 -11.22 22.02
N LEU A 93 1.97 -9.98 21.49
CA LEU A 93 1.08 -8.91 21.92
C LEU A 93 -0.31 -9.09 21.31
N GLU A 94 -1.33 -8.60 22.00
CA GLU A 94 -2.65 -8.49 21.41
C GLU A 94 -2.65 -7.47 20.26
N PHE A 95 -3.30 -7.80 19.14
CA PHE A 95 -3.28 -6.95 17.92
C PHE A 95 -3.76 -5.51 18.20
N GLU A 96 -4.80 -5.34 19.00
CA GLU A 96 -5.32 -4.03 19.37
C GLU A 96 -4.36 -3.22 20.25
N ALA A 97 -3.58 -3.91 21.09
CA ALA A 97 -2.59 -3.27 21.95
C ALA A 97 -1.45 -2.60 21.16
N LEU A 98 -1.12 -3.10 19.96
CA LEU A 98 -0.10 -2.50 19.09
C LEU A 98 -0.37 -1.05 18.76
N PHE A 99 -1.65 -0.68 18.58
CA PHE A 99 -2.06 0.70 18.27
C PHE A 99 -1.94 1.62 19.49
N GLN A 100 -2.09 1.08 20.69
CA GLN A 100 -1.99 1.84 21.96
C GLN A 100 -0.53 2.03 22.39
N GLN A 101 0.31 1.01 22.20
CA GLN A 101 1.71 1.01 22.65
C GLN A 101 2.63 1.90 21.80
N ARG A 102 2.17 2.40 20.66
CA ARG A 102 2.90 3.30 19.75
C ARG A 102 4.32 2.84 19.43
N LEU A 103 4.46 1.57 19.11
CA LEU A 103 5.73 0.90 18.89
C LEU A 103 6.54 1.54 17.75
N SER A 104 7.84 1.71 17.96
CA SER A 104 8.77 2.29 16.96
C SER A 104 9.25 1.30 15.90
N GLN A 105 8.96 0.01 16.07
CA GLN A 105 9.33 -1.04 15.14
C GLN A 105 8.74 -0.78 13.76
N LYS A 106 9.55 -1.02 12.74
CA LYS A 106 9.14 -0.87 11.34
C LYS A 106 8.03 -1.86 10.97
N LEU A 107 7.08 -1.39 10.17
CA LEU A 107 5.97 -2.22 9.72
C LEU A 107 6.42 -3.29 8.72
N PHE A 108 7.22 -2.89 7.72
CA PHE A 108 7.67 -3.79 6.65
C PHE A 108 9.07 -4.35 6.93
N ARG A 109 9.12 -5.37 7.77
CA ARG A 109 10.33 -6.11 8.15
C ARG A 109 10.02 -7.61 8.24
N ILE A 110 11.05 -8.44 8.15
CA ILE A 110 10.93 -9.89 8.32
C ILE A 110 10.97 -10.27 9.80
N HIS A 111 10.85 -11.57 10.11
CA HIS A 111 10.63 -12.10 11.48
C HIS A 111 11.69 -11.65 12.50
N ASN A 112 12.94 -11.56 12.09
CA ASN A 112 14.08 -11.18 12.94
C ASN A 112 14.30 -9.68 13.10
N GLY A 113 13.38 -8.85 12.58
CA GLY A 113 13.47 -7.39 12.62
C GLY A 113 14.22 -6.75 11.45
N TYR A 114 14.82 -7.52 10.54
CA TYR A 114 15.50 -6.98 9.37
C TYR A 114 14.50 -6.35 8.40
N GLN A 115 14.75 -5.10 8.02
CA GLN A 115 14.00 -4.39 6.98
C GLN A 115 14.83 -4.35 5.69
N PRO A 116 14.33 -4.90 4.57
CA PRO A 116 14.99 -4.75 3.28
C PRO A 116 15.09 -3.27 2.89
N VAL A 117 16.24 -2.84 2.36
CA VAL A 117 16.44 -1.46 1.87
C VAL A 117 15.45 -1.13 0.74
N SER A 118 15.11 -2.12 -0.09
CA SER A 118 14.17 -1.95 -1.19
C SER A 118 13.56 -3.30 -1.58
N LEU A 119 12.29 -3.27 -1.99
CA LEU A 119 11.57 -4.42 -2.55
C LEU A 119 11.46 -4.36 -4.09
N ASN A 120 12.08 -3.38 -4.75
CA ASN A 120 11.99 -3.19 -6.21
C ASN A 120 12.51 -4.42 -6.98
N GLY A 121 13.65 -4.97 -6.59
CA GLY A 121 14.24 -6.15 -7.24
C GLY A 121 13.34 -7.37 -7.15
N THR A 122 12.81 -7.65 -5.96
CA THR A 122 11.89 -8.77 -5.71
C THR A 122 10.57 -8.59 -6.47
N PHE A 123 10.03 -7.37 -6.51
CA PHE A 123 8.83 -7.05 -7.29
C PHE A 123 9.05 -7.23 -8.80
N ARG A 124 10.19 -6.74 -9.32
CA ARG A 124 10.55 -6.92 -10.73
C ARG A 124 10.67 -8.41 -11.11
N ARG A 125 11.26 -9.23 -10.22
CA ARG A 125 11.33 -10.69 -10.42
C ARG A 125 9.93 -11.29 -10.47
N LEU A 126 9.06 -10.97 -9.50
CA LEU A 126 7.66 -11.41 -9.49
C LEU A 126 6.94 -11.08 -10.81
N LEU A 127 7.05 -9.83 -11.28
CA LEU A 127 6.40 -9.40 -12.52
C LEU A 127 6.95 -10.13 -13.75
N ARG A 128 8.26 -10.40 -13.79
CA ARG A 128 8.89 -11.19 -14.88
C ARG A 128 8.35 -12.61 -14.90
N ASP A 129 8.35 -13.26 -13.74
CA ASP A 129 7.91 -14.65 -13.60
C ASP A 129 6.41 -14.82 -13.90
N ALA A 130 5.63 -13.74 -13.68
CA ALA A 130 4.20 -13.69 -14.01
C ALA A 130 3.89 -13.21 -15.44
N GLY A 131 4.89 -12.89 -16.27
CA GLY A 131 4.67 -12.31 -17.60
C GLY A 131 4.07 -10.91 -17.61
N LEU A 132 4.16 -10.18 -16.49
CA LEU A 132 3.51 -8.88 -16.28
C LEU A 132 4.50 -7.71 -16.20
N LEU A 133 5.78 -7.92 -16.51
CA LEU A 133 6.80 -6.88 -16.35
C LEU A 133 6.58 -5.67 -17.25
N VAL A 134 6.07 -5.91 -18.45
CA VAL A 134 5.81 -4.87 -19.46
C VAL A 134 4.31 -4.72 -19.65
N ASP A 135 3.82 -3.49 -19.81
CA ASP A 135 2.42 -3.22 -20.13
C ASP A 135 2.17 -3.28 -21.65
N GLY A 136 0.91 -3.12 -22.04
CA GLY A 136 0.51 -3.15 -23.47
C GLY A 136 1.09 -2.01 -24.32
N ALA A 137 1.65 -0.97 -23.68
CA ALA A 137 2.32 0.14 -24.36
C ALA A 137 3.86 0.00 -24.36
N GLY A 138 4.39 -1.16 -23.95
CA GLY A 138 5.83 -1.43 -23.88
C GLY A 138 6.55 -0.82 -22.68
N LYS A 139 5.83 -0.26 -21.70
CA LYS A 139 6.45 0.35 -20.50
C LYS A 139 6.64 -0.66 -19.40
N THR A 140 7.79 -0.60 -18.73
CA THR A 140 8.08 -1.43 -17.57
C THR A 140 7.24 -1.01 -16.36
N ARG A 141 6.51 -1.97 -15.77
CA ARG A 141 5.79 -1.77 -14.51
C ARG A 141 6.76 -1.76 -13.33
N THR A 142 6.49 -0.90 -12.38
CA THR A 142 7.26 -0.73 -11.13
C THR A 142 6.31 -0.72 -9.93
N LEU A 143 6.84 -0.70 -8.71
CA LEU A 143 6.03 -0.49 -7.51
C LEU A 143 5.22 0.82 -7.57
N TYR A 144 5.69 1.83 -8.29
CA TYR A 144 4.94 3.07 -8.51
C TYR A 144 3.67 2.86 -9.34
N SER A 145 3.64 1.87 -10.22
CA SER A 145 2.45 1.52 -11.00
C SER A 145 1.25 1.12 -10.12
N LEU A 146 1.51 0.59 -8.92
CA LEU A 146 0.45 0.23 -7.96
C LEU A 146 -0.32 1.47 -7.48
N ARG A 147 0.35 2.61 -7.37
CA ARG A 147 -0.27 3.87 -7.01
C ARG A 147 -1.18 4.38 -8.13
N HIS A 148 -0.80 4.19 -9.39
CA HIS A 148 -1.69 4.44 -10.52
C HIS A 148 -2.91 3.53 -10.47
N THR A 149 -2.72 2.24 -10.18
CA THR A 149 -3.82 1.29 -10.01
C THR A 149 -4.78 1.72 -8.91
N TYR A 150 -4.27 2.16 -7.75
CA TYR A 150 -5.09 2.69 -6.66
C TYR A 150 -5.96 3.87 -7.12
N ALA A 151 -5.34 4.87 -7.79
CA ALA A 151 -6.05 6.04 -8.26
C ALA A 151 -7.12 5.70 -9.30
N THR A 152 -6.78 4.87 -10.27
CA THR A 152 -7.73 4.38 -11.29
C THR A 152 -8.92 3.69 -10.64
N GLN A 153 -8.69 2.76 -9.71
CA GLN A 153 -9.75 2.06 -9.00
C GLN A 153 -10.63 2.99 -8.14
N ALA A 154 -10.02 4.01 -7.50
CA ALA A 154 -10.76 4.97 -6.69
C ALA A 154 -11.70 5.82 -7.55
N LEU A 155 -11.24 6.26 -8.72
CA LEU A 155 -12.04 7.03 -9.68
C LEU A 155 -13.13 6.16 -10.33
N LEU A 156 -12.79 4.93 -10.76
CA LEU A 156 -13.75 3.99 -11.33
C LEU A 156 -14.88 3.61 -10.36
N ALA A 157 -14.56 3.51 -9.07
CA ALA A 157 -15.57 3.24 -8.06
C ALA A 157 -16.55 4.41 -7.82
N ASN A 158 -16.27 5.59 -8.40
CA ASN A 158 -17.06 6.82 -8.29
C ASN A 158 -17.47 7.20 -6.84
N ARG A 159 -16.62 6.84 -5.87
CA ARG A 159 -16.88 7.05 -4.43
C ARG A 159 -16.08 8.20 -3.83
N THR A 160 -15.20 8.80 -4.63
CA THR A 160 -14.34 9.91 -4.18
C THR A 160 -14.14 10.91 -5.31
N ASP A 161 -14.13 12.18 -4.97
CA ASP A 161 -13.80 13.27 -5.87
C ASP A 161 -12.27 13.41 -6.05
N ILE A 162 -11.86 14.16 -7.08
CA ILE A 162 -10.45 14.36 -7.42
C ILE A 162 -9.67 15.05 -6.30
N HIS A 163 -10.28 16.00 -5.58
CA HIS A 163 -9.61 16.74 -4.51
C HIS A 163 -9.36 15.85 -3.30
N THR A 164 -10.33 15.03 -2.91
CA THR A 164 -10.19 14.04 -1.84
C THR A 164 -9.14 12.99 -2.20
N LEU A 165 -9.15 12.49 -3.44
CA LEU A 165 -8.13 11.57 -3.93
C LEU A 165 -6.74 12.19 -3.93
N ALA A 166 -6.61 13.45 -4.35
CA ALA A 166 -5.36 14.18 -4.37
C ALA A 166 -4.77 14.31 -2.94
N ARG A 167 -5.60 14.69 -1.95
CA ARG A 167 -5.18 14.73 -0.52
C ARG A 167 -4.74 13.36 -0.02
N GLN A 168 -5.53 12.34 -0.26
CA GLN A 168 -5.21 10.95 0.10
C GLN A 168 -3.84 10.54 -0.46
N MET A 169 -3.59 10.83 -1.72
CA MET A 169 -2.35 10.46 -2.38
C MET A 169 -1.19 11.45 -2.12
N GLY A 170 -1.42 12.62 -1.55
CA GLY A 170 -0.40 13.68 -1.42
C GLY A 170 0.07 14.18 -2.79
N ASN A 171 -0.88 14.40 -3.68
CA ASN A 171 -0.71 15.03 -4.99
C ASN A 171 -1.55 16.31 -5.04
N SER A 172 -1.35 17.14 -6.07
CA SER A 172 -2.32 18.19 -6.40
C SER A 172 -3.48 17.63 -7.22
N ALA A 173 -4.65 18.28 -7.16
CA ALA A 173 -5.79 17.93 -7.99
C ALA A 173 -5.43 18.00 -9.49
N ALA A 174 -4.67 19.02 -9.91
CA ALA A 174 -4.18 19.16 -11.27
C ALA A 174 -3.32 17.96 -11.73
N MET A 175 -2.51 17.36 -10.83
CA MET A 175 -1.75 16.15 -11.16
C MET A 175 -2.65 14.93 -11.35
N ILE A 176 -3.69 14.78 -10.53
CA ILE A 176 -4.67 13.70 -10.70
C ILE A 176 -5.42 13.91 -12.03
N GLU A 177 -5.90 15.10 -12.29
CA GLU A 177 -6.62 15.44 -13.51
C GLU A 177 -5.76 15.17 -14.76
N ARG A 178 -4.53 15.66 -14.79
CA ARG A 178 -3.61 15.45 -15.92
C ARG A 178 -3.37 13.97 -16.25
N HIS A 179 -3.24 13.13 -15.23
CA HIS A 179 -2.94 11.71 -15.43
C HIS A 179 -4.17 10.84 -15.66
N TYR A 180 -5.37 11.29 -15.24
CA TYR A 180 -6.58 10.48 -15.24
C TYR A 180 -7.79 11.15 -15.90
N SER A 181 -7.61 12.31 -16.58
CA SER A 181 -8.70 13.05 -17.24
C SER A 181 -9.50 12.20 -18.24
N LYS A 182 -8.83 11.33 -18.99
CA LYS A 182 -9.51 10.42 -19.95
C LYS A 182 -10.43 9.41 -19.23
N LEU A 183 -10.07 8.98 -18.03
CA LEU A 183 -10.90 8.10 -17.23
C LEU A 183 -12.14 8.84 -16.69
N THR A 184 -11.97 10.08 -16.25
CA THR A 184 -13.09 10.89 -15.72
C THR A 184 -14.15 11.17 -16.79
N ALA A 185 -13.75 11.46 -18.03
CA ALA A 185 -14.71 11.64 -19.13
C ALA A 185 -15.49 10.36 -19.44
N THR A 186 -14.80 9.22 -19.53
CA THR A 186 -15.44 7.91 -19.75
C THR A 186 -16.39 7.54 -18.60
N LEU A 187 -15.99 7.84 -17.34
CA LEU A 187 -16.82 7.59 -16.15
C LEU A 187 -18.05 8.53 -16.06
N ALA A 188 -17.97 9.68 -16.71
CA ALA A 188 -19.06 10.64 -16.76
C ALA A 188 -19.92 10.47 -18.03
N ALA A 189 -19.69 9.42 -18.83
CA ALA A 189 -20.41 9.23 -20.09
C ALA A 189 -21.94 9.28 -19.89
N ASP A 190 -22.45 8.60 -18.85
CA ASP A 190 -23.87 8.62 -18.51
C ASP A 190 -24.42 10.00 -18.11
N ARG A 191 -23.53 10.95 -17.77
CA ARG A 191 -23.91 12.33 -17.41
C ARG A 191 -23.68 13.30 -18.57
N LEU A 192 -22.90 12.88 -19.56
CA LEU A 192 -22.53 13.70 -20.73
C LEU A 192 -23.35 13.33 -21.96
N ALA A 193 -23.99 12.16 -21.98
CA ALA A 193 -24.90 11.69 -23.02
C ALA A 193 -26.35 11.96 -22.66
#